data_2db5fa964361d1ae40869159efd54d4c
#
_entry.id   2db5fa964361d1ae40869159efd54d4c
#
_cell.length_a   1.000
_cell.length_b   1.000
_cell.length_c   1.000
_cell.angle_alpha   90.00
_cell.angle_beta   90.00
_cell.angle_gamma   90.00
#
_symmetry.space_group_name_H-M   'P 1'
#
loop_
_entity.id
_entity.type
_entity.pdbx_description
1 polymer ?
#
loop_
_entity_poly.entity_id
_entity_poly.type
_entity_poly.pdbx_seq_one_letter_code
_entity_poly.pdbx_strand_id
1 'polypeptide(L)'
;MNNKNKRTNQKGFTLIELMIVVAVIGVLAAIAIPKYQEYVEKGALGSALATATALKTNYEDYLAVSGAEPTSSSAIGATNFKLGSIDVTSAGIDVTITNGGGSGSAVKLVRNGGSWDCKVSASSSTIKLNGCENQ
;
A
#
# COMPACT_ATOMS: atom_id res chain seq x y z
N MET A 1 -62.74 32.00 -7.62
CA MET A 1 -61.50 31.29 -8.04
C MET A 1 -60.75 30.90 -6.79
N ASN A 2 -60.92 29.65 -6.38
CA ASN A 2 -60.21 29.13 -5.22
C ASN A 2 -58.86 28.61 -5.64
N ASN A 3 -57.82 29.42 -5.47
CA ASN A 3 -56.47 28.91 -5.45
C ASN A 3 -56.29 28.14 -4.12
N LYS A 4 -56.67 26.89 -4.12
CA LYS A 4 -56.22 25.96 -3.13
C LYS A 4 -54.73 25.75 -3.37
N ASN A 5 -53.90 26.49 -2.72
CA ASN A 5 -52.53 26.13 -2.49
C ASN A 5 -52.54 24.73 -1.88
N LYS A 6 -52.39 23.71 -2.70
CA LYS A 6 -52.03 22.40 -2.24
C LYS A 6 -50.64 22.56 -1.66
N ARG A 7 -50.59 22.81 -0.37
CA ARG A 7 -49.35 22.57 0.39
C ARG A 7 -49.04 21.09 0.20
N THR A 8 -48.19 20.80 -0.73
CA THR A 8 -47.57 19.50 -0.80
C THR A 8 -46.94 19.27 0.58
N ASN A 9 -47.43 18.28 1.29
CA ASN A 9 -46.80 17.81 2.51
C ASN A 9 -45.42 17.29 2.15
N GLN A 10 -44.49 18.17 1.93
CA GLN A 10 -43.10 17.82 1.97
C GLN A 10 -42.76 17.58 3.44
N LYS A 11 -42.65 16.33 3.81
CA LYS A 11 -42.05 15.98 5.08
C LYS A 11 -40.60 16.41 5.00
N GLY A 12 -40.32 17.64 5.45
CA GLY A 12 -38.96 18.13 5.62
C GLY A 12 -38.28 17.36 6.76
N PHE A 13 -36.98 17.12 6.62
CA PHE A 13 -36.19 16.62 7.72
C PHE A 13 -36.29 17.56 8.93
N THR A 14 -36.48 16.98 10.10
CA THR A 14 -36.38 17.74 11.33
C THR A 14 -34.92 18.09 11.61
N LEU A 15 -34.67 19.16 12.35
CA LEU A 15 -33.33 19.55 12.76
C LEU A 15 -32.63 18.45 13.56
N ILE A 16 -33.38 17.73 14.40
CA ILE A 16 -32.85 16.61 15.19
C ILE A 16 -32.40 15.44 14.30
N GLU A 17 -33.19 15.09 13.28
CA GLU A 17 -32.83 14.03 12.33
C GLU A 17 -31.53 14.36 11.59
N LEU A 18 -31.37 15.59 11.14
CA LEU A 18 -30.16 16.06 10.48
C LEU A 18 -28.96 16.00 11.43
N MET A 19 -29.13 16.42 12.68
CA MET A 19 -28.05 16.37 13.70
C MET A 19 -27.62 14.94 14.00
N ILE A 20 -28.55 14.01 14.12
CA ILE A 20 -28.25 12.58 14.35
C ILE A 20 -27.50 11.99 13.18
N VAL A 21 -27.92 12.28 11.96
CA VAL A 21 -27.25 11.78 10.74
C VAL A 21 -25.81 12.27 10.67
N VAL A 22 -25.57 13.53 10.91
CA VAL A 22 -24.20 14.12 10.93
C VAL A 22 -23.35 13.50 12.02
N ALA A 23 -23.92 13.31 13.22
CA ALA A 23 -23.22 12.70 14.34
C ALA A 23 -22.81 11.25 14.04
N VAL A 24 -23.70 10.46 13.44
CA VAL A 24 -23.42 9.05 13.05
C VAL A 24 -22.35 9.01 11.96
N ILE A 25 -22.45 9.83 10.93
CA ILE A 25 -21.44 9.92 9.88
C ILE A 25 -20.08 10.31 10.47
N GLY A 26 -20.04 11.25 11.39
CA GLY A 26 -18.81 11.69 12.05
C GLY A 26 -18.12 10.56 12.83
N VAL A 27 -18.90 9.80 13.60
CA VAL A 27 -18.38 8.66 14.37
C VAL A 27 -17.88 7.54 13.43
N LEU A 28 -18.64 7.19 12.42
CA LEU A 28 -18.25 6.16 11.46
C LEU A 28 -17.01 6.57 10.65
N ALA A 29 -16.93 7.83 10.25
CA ALA A 29 -15.78 8.37 9.54
C ALA A 29 -14.50 8.32 10.39
N ALA A 30 -14.59 8.62 11.68
CA ALA A 30 -13.44 8.56 12.59
C ALA A 30 -12.84 7.15 12.71
N ILE A 31 -13.65 6.10 12.55
CA ILE A 31 -13.20 4.70 12.58
C ILE A 31 -12.78 4.23 11.20
N ALA A 32 -13.52 4.61 10.16
CA ALA A 32 -13.34 4.09 8.80
C ALA A 32 -12.08 4.63 8.12
N ILE A 33 -11.72 5.89 8.30
CA ILE A 33 -10.58 6.52 7.63
C ILE A 33 -9.26 5.87 8.01
N PRO A 34 -8.91 5.63 9.29
CA PRO A 34 -7.67 4.94 9.65
C PRO A 34 -7.59 3.51 9.09
N LYS A 35 -8.69 2.77 9.12
CA LYS A 35 -8.76 1.41 8.56
C LYS A 35 -8.55 1.40 7.05
N TYR A 36 -9.13 2.37 6.35
CA TYR A 36 -8.94 2.52 4.92
C TYR A 36 -7.48 2.81 4.56
N GLN A 37 -6.82 3.68 5.31
CA GLN A 37 -5.40 4.01 5.10
C GLN A 37 -4.50 2.78 5.30
N GLU A 38 -4.72 1.98 6.34
CA GLU A 38 -3.99 0.72 6.55
C GLU A 38 -4.21 -0.25 5.38
N TYR A 39 -5.43 -0.33 4.87
CA TYR A 39 -5.77 -1.21 3.76
C TYR A 39 -5.06 -0.79 2.46
N VAL A 40 -5.02 0.49 2.18
CA VAL A 40 -4.30 1.06 1.01
C VAL A 40 -2.80 0.82 1.14
N GLU A 41 -2.21 1.04 2.30
CA GLU A 41 -0.79 0.79 2.56
C GLU A 41 -0.44 -0.69 2.39
N LYS A 42 -1.27 -1.58 2.92
CA LYS A 42 -1.10 -3.03 2.74
C LYS A 42 -1.17 -3.45 1.27
N GLY A 43 -2.09 -2.87 0.50
CA GLY A 43 -2.19 -3.07 -0.93
C GLY A 43 -0.95 -2.61 -1.70
N ALA A 44 -0.43 -1.43 -1.35
CA ALA A 44 0.80 -0.90 -1.93
C ALA A 44 2.01 -1.77 -1.60
N LEU A 45 2.14 -2.23 -0.36
CA LEU A 45 3.19 -3.15 0.08
C LEU A 45 3.07 -4.51 -0.61
N GLY A 46 1.86 -5.02 -0.81
CA GLY A 46 1.62 -6.24 -1.59
C GLY A 46 2.09 -6.11 -3.03
N SER A 47 1.84 -4.98 -3.67
CA SER A 47 2.33 -4.66 -5.02
C SER A 47 3.85 -4.55 -5.06
N ALA A 48 4.46 -3.93 -4.05
CA ALA A 48 5.91 -3.85 -3.92
C ALA A 48 6.55 -5.23 -3.73
N LEU A 49 5.94 -6.07 -2.90
CA LEU A 49 6.40 -7.45 -2.69
C LEU A 49 6.30 -8.27 -3.98
N ALA A 50 5.22 -8.16 -4.73
CA ALA A 50 5.05 -8.86 -6.00
C ALA A 50 6.11 -8.42 -7.01
N THR A 51 6.39 -7.13 -7.10
CA THR A 51 7.44 -6.58 -7.96
C THR A 51 8.83 -7.09 -7.57
N ALA A 52 9.16 -7.02 -6.28
CA ALA A 52 10.44 -7.51 -5.77
C ALA A 52 10.59 -9.02 -5.98
N THR A 53 9.53 -9.80 -5.78
CA THR A 53 9.54 -11.25 -5.98
C THR A 53 9.77 -11.63 -7.45
N ALA A 54 9.16 -10.88 -8.36
CA ALA A 54 9.39 -11.08 -9.81
C ALA A 54 10.86 -10.80 -10.20
N LEU A 55 11.52 -9.88 -9.52
CA LEU A 55 12.91 -9.54 -9.78
C LEU A 55 13.93 -10.52 -9.18
N LYS A 56 13.53 -11.40 -8.27
CA LYS A 56 14.42 -12.44 -7.72
C LYS A 56 15.02 -13.31 -8.82
N THR A 57 14.22 -13.72 -9.79
CA THR A 57 14.66 -14.54 -10.90
C THR A 57 15.74 -13.81 -11.69
N ASN A 58 15.51 -12.54 -12.02
CA ASN A 58 16.50 -11.73 -12.74
C ASN A 58 17.79 -11.55 -11.94
N TYR A 59 17.68 -11.42 -10.63
CA TYR A 59 18.83 -11.33 -9.74
C TYR A 59 19.67 -12.61 -9.76
N GLU A 60 19.02 -13.76 -9.63
CA GLU A 60 19.70 -15.06 -9.65
C GLU A 60 20.30 -15.36 -11.03
N ASP A 61 19.61 -15.00 -12.12
CA ASP A 61 20.12 -15.15 -13.47
C ASP A 61 21.38 -14.28 -13.68
N TYR A 62 21.35 -13.04 -13.23
CA TYR A 62 22.52 -12.16 -13.31
C TYR A 62 23.71 -12.75 -12.57
N LEU A 63 23.48 -13.23 -11.35
CA LEU A 63 24.52 -13.86 -10.52
C LEU A 63 25.09 -15.10 -11.19
N ALA A 64 24.24 -15.94 -11.77
CA ALA A 64 24.67 -17.16 -12.44
C ALA A 64 25.52 -16.89 -13.69
N VAL A 65 25.20 -15.85 -14.44
CA VAL A 65 25.89 -15.48 -15.68
C VAL A 65 27.17 -14.67 -15.40
N SER A 66 27.10 -13.69 -14.52
CA SER A 66 28.22 -12.79 -14.25
C SER A 66 29.20 -13.32 -13.20
N GLY A 67 28.77 -14.22 -12.33
CA GLY A 67 29.53 -14.70 -11.18
C GLY A 67 29.67 -13.70 -10.06
N ALA A 68 28.98 -12.55 -10.14
CA ALA A 68 29.03 -11.47 -9.16
C ALA A 68 27.62 -10.96 -8.86
N GLU A 69 27.42 -10.47 -7.64
CA GLU A 69 26.13 -9.91 -7.23
C GLU A 69 25.82 -8.59 -7.98
N PRO A 70 24.57 -8.38 -8.40
CA PRO A 70 24.21 -7.11 -9.03
C PRO A 70 24.27 -5.95 -8.02
N THR A 71 24.70 -4.79 -8.49
CA THR A 71 24.86 -3.59 -7.66
C THR A 71 23.93 -2.45 -8.09
N SER A 72 23.10 -2.68 -9.10
CA SER A 72 22.15 -1.68 -9.60
C SER A 72 20.90 -2.33 -10.14
N SER A 73 19.80 -1.58 -10.10
CA SER A 73 18.51 -2.02 -10.63
C SER A 73 18.56 -2.28 -12.14
N SER A 74 19.34 -1.49 -12.87
CA SER A 74 19.52 -1.67 -14.32
C SER A 74 20.22 -2.98 -14.69
N ALA A 75 21.08 -3.49 -13.83
CA ALA A 75 21.81 -4.74 -14.08
C ALA A 75 20.86 -5.95 -14.20
N ILE A 76 19.75 -5.92 -13.47
CA ILE A 76 18.74 -7.00 -13.52
C ILE A 76 17.51 -6.63 -14.35
N GLY A 77 17.58 -5.52 -15.09
CA GLY A 77 16.47 -5.07 -15.92
C GLY A 77 15.24 -4.59 -15.15
N ALA A 78 15.44 -4.12 -13.93
CA ALA A 78 14.34 -3.56 -13.14
C ALA A 78 13.84 -2.26 -13.78
N THR A 79 12.55 -2.23 -14.07
CA THR A 79 11.87 -1.06 -14.61
C THR A 79 11.21 -0.25 -13.50
N ASN A 80 10.81 0.96 -13.82
CA ASN A 80 10.20 1.86 -12.86
C ASN A 80 8.93 1.26 -12.23
N PHE A 81 8.88 1.31 -10.91
CA PHE A 81 7.70 0.97 -10.12
C PHE A 81 6.88 2.24 -9.91
N LYS A 82 5.61 2.24 -10.33
CA LYS A 82 4.76 3.46 -10.31
C LYS A 82 4.57 4.07 -8.93
N LEU A 83 4.57 3.25 -7.88
CA LEU A 83 4.36 3.69 -6.51
C LEU A 83 5.64 4.08 -5.78
N GLY A 84 6.80 3.90 -6.39
CA GLY A 84 8.06 4.20 -5.71
C GLY A 84 9.30 3.86 -6.51
N SER A 85 10.35 3.48 -5.81
CA SER A 85 11.65 3.16 -6.38
C SER A 85 12.07 1.73 -6.06
N ILE A 86 12.90 1.19 -6.94
CA ILE A 86 13.50 -0.14 -6.80
C ILE A 86 15.01 0.05 -6.71
N ASP A 87 15.60 -0.37 -5.58
CA ASP A 87 17.05 -0.40 -5.39
C ASP A 87 17.54 -1.83 -5.33
N VAL A 88 18.61 -2.11 -6.06
CA VAL A 88 19.24 -3.42 -6.09
C VAL A 88 20.67 -3.27 -5.59
N THR A 89 21.02 -4.08 -4.62
CA THR A 89 22.33 -4.09 -4.01
C THR A 89 22.85 -5.53 -3.94
N SER A 90 24.11 -5.68 -3.55
CA SER A 90 24.68 -7.00 -3.27
C SER A 90 23.95 -7.76 -2.15
N ALA A 91 23.21 -7.05 -1.30
CA ALA A 91 22.43 -7.67 -0.22
C ALA A 91 21.05 -8.15 -0.68
N GLY A 92 20.50 -7.63 -1.77
CA GLY A 92 19.17 -8.00 -2.26
C GLY A 92 18.44 -6.90 -3.01
N ILE A 93 17.11 -6.92 -2.89
CA ILE A 93 16.21 -6.03 -3.61
C ILE A 93 15.36 -5.26 -2.62
N ASP A 94 15.39 -3.92 -2.71
CA ASP A 94 14.60 -3.02 -1.87
C ASP A 94 13.59 -2.28 -2.75
N VAL A 95 12.32 -2.33 -2.40
CA VAL A 95 11.27 -1.56 -3.06
C VAL A 95 10.67 -0.60 -2.03
N THR A 96 10.84 0.69 -2.28
CA THR A 96 10.35 1.76 -1.40
C THR A 96 9.16 2.45 -2.04
N ILE A 97 8.10 2.61 -1.28
CA ILE A 97 6.89 3.31 -1.72
C ILE A 97 7.06 4.80 -1.43
N THR A 98 6.98 5.63 -2.46
CA THR A 98 7.12 7.08 -2.37
C THR A 98 5.85 7.84 -2.74
N ASN A 99 4.89 7.18 -3.39
CA ASN A 99 3.66 7.76 -3.87
C ASN A 99 2.43 7.07 -3.27
N GLY A 100 1.40 7.84 -2.98
CA GLY A 100 0.13 7.32 -2.50
C GLY A 100 0.09 7.06 -0.99
N GLY A 101 -0.90 6.30 -0.54
CA GLY A 101 -1.20 6.09 0.87
C GLY A 101 -0.17 5.26 1.64
N GLY A 102 0.71 4.55 0.95
CA GLY A 102 1.79 3.76 1.56
C GLY A 102 3.14 4.47 1.55
N SER A 103 3.19 5.74 1.24
CA SER A 103 4.43 6.50 1.14
C SER A 103 5.27 6.41 2.43
N GLY A 104 6.55 6.07 2.28
CA GLY A 104 7.46 5.82 3.39
C GLY A 104 7.60 4.36 3.79
N SER A 105 6.73 3.48 3.30
CA SER A 105 6.82 2.03 3.52
C SER A 105 7.77 1.38 2.52
N ALA A 106 8.34 0.26 2.91
CA ALA A 106 9.28 -0.47 2.05
C ALA A 106 9.18 -1.98 2.25
N VAL A 107 9.51 -2.71 1.19
CA VAL A 107 9.73 -4.17 1.23
C VAL A 107 11.18 -4.43 0.88
N LYS A 108 11.85 -5.21 1.71
CA LYS A 108 13.23 -5.65 1.47
C LYS A 108 13.27 -7.15 1.30
N LEU A 109 13.83 -7.61 0.20
CA LEU A 109 14.20 -9.00 0.00
C LEU A 109 15.70 -9.14 0.17
N VAL A 110 16.12 -9.80 1.25
CA VAL A 110 17.52 -9.99 1.59
C VAL A 110 17.94 -11.39 1.15
N ARG A 111 19.01 -11.47 0.37
CA ARG A 111 19.56 -12.73 -0.09
C ARG A 111 20.58 -13.27 0.93
N ASN A 112 20.37 -14.51 1.35
CA ASN A 112 21.26 -15.23 2.23
C ASN A 112 21.64 -16.58 1.59
N GLY A 113 22.78 -16.65 0.90
CA GLY A 113 23.34 -17.91 0.42
C GLY A 113 22.41 -18.73 -0.49
N GLY A 114 21.55 -18.08 -1.29
CA GLY A 114 20.58 -18.74 -2.15
C GLY A 114 19.16 -18.78 -1.62
N SER A 115 18.94 -18.45 -0.34
CA SER A 115 17.63 -18.20 0.24
C SER A 115 17.31 -16.71 0.26
N TRP A 116 16.03 -16.39 0.35
CA TRP A 116 15.54 -15.02 0.39
C TRP A 116 14.66 -14.79 1.61
N ASP A 117 14.99 -13.78 2.38
CA ASP A 117 14.20 -13.33 3.52
C ASP A 117 13.44 -12.06 3.15
N CYS A 118 12.17 -11.98 3.55
CA CYS A 118 11.35 -10.80 3.32
C CYS A 118 11.22 -9.99 4.61
N LYS A 119 11.48 -8.69 4.51
CA LYS A 119 11.28 -7.73 5.60
C LYS A 119 10.41 -6.58 5.13
N VAL A 120 9.49 -6.16 5.96
CA VAL A 120 8.57 -5.05 5.68
C VAL A 120 8.77 -3.94 6.70
N SER A 121 8.91 -2.72 6.20
CA SER A 121 8.87 -1.51 7.00
C SER A 121 7.56 -0.77 6.69
N ALA A 122 6.60 -0.83 7.60
CA ALA A 122 5.30 -0.19 7.46
C ALA A 122 5.09 0.88 8.52
N SER A 123 4.13 1.78 8.30
CA SER A 123 3.79 2.83 9.25
C SER A 123 3.17 2.29 10.55
N SER A 124 2.61 1.09 10.51
CA SER A 124 1.99 0.42 11.65
C SER A 124 2.42 -1.04 11.74
N SER A 125 2.69 -1.50 12.94
CA SER A 125 3.01 -2.91 13.21
C SER A 125 1.83 -3.87 12.98
N THR A 126 0.63 -3.33 12.80
CA THR A 126 -0.56 -4.12 12.49
C THR A 126 -0.61 -4.55 11.03
N ILE A 127 0.14 -3.88 10.15
CA ILE A 127 0.24 -4.22 8.73
C ILE A 127 1.24 -5.35 8.58
N LYS A 128 0.74 -6.52 8.17
CA LYS A 128 1.54 -7.72 7.98
C LYS A 128 1.35 -8.27 6.57
N LEU A 129 2.44 -8.69 5.97
CA LEU A 129 2.44 -9.45 4.72
C LEU A 129 2.83 -10.91 5.01
N ASN A 130 2.14 -11.84 4.34
CA ASN A 130 2.47 -13.27 4.48
C ASN A 130 3.89 -13.55 3.99
N GLY A 131 4.66 -14.22 4.84
CA GLY A 131 6.05 -14.56 4.54
C GLY A 131 7.06 -13.44 4.77
N CYS A 132 6.64 -12.30 5.29
CA CYS A 132 7.50 -11.17 5.59
C CYS A 132 7.49 -10.84 7.08
N GLU A 133 8.66 -10.51 7.62
CA GLU A 133 8.81 -10.02 8.98
C GLU A 133 8.78 -8.50 9.03
N ASN A 134 8.14 -7.94 10.05
CA ASN A 134 8.19 -6.51 10.30
C ASN A 134 9.55 -6.13 10.89
N GLN A 135 10.11 -5.07 10.34
CA GLN A 135 11.29 -4.43 10.90
C GLN A 135 10.94 -3.54 12.09
#